data_f46d19352274f33aa3338180451cf89f
#
_entry.id   f46d19352274f33aa3338180451cf89f
#
_cell.length_a   1.000
_cell.length_b   1.000
_cell.length_c   1.000
_cell.angle_alpha   90.00
_cell.angle_beta   90.00
_cell.angle_gamma   90.00
#
_symmetry.space_group_name_H-M   'P 1'
#
loop_
_entity.id
_entity.type
_entity.pdbx_description
1 polymer ?
#
loop_
_entity_poly.entity_id
_entity_poly.type
_entity_poly.pdbx_seq_one_letter_code
_entity_poly.pdbx_strand_id
1 'polypeptide(L)'
;MAATTERTIASQSEFAKSGVKWPRIALVTPVYNGEEYLEATIRSVVNQGYPNLEYIVVDAGSTDTTIEIIRKYEGSISGWLAERDNGMYDALNKGFARTSGEIMGWLNSSDLLQVNGLFTVGSIFRALTEVEWITGRPTKISATGTTIDVLPVPRWSRERFLAGANKYIQQESTFWRRSLWEHAGGRLSTEYRAEGDFELWVRFFRHARLHSVNALIGGYRLHDGALSASNMERYNRNCDEIAAREVERLHGRKKAALKAFRWMSRAVHPIPKVRGLWQRVAMRGLYGMRGRDWAPVIEYGENGWRLRR
;
A
#
# COMPACT_ATOMS: atom_id res chain seq x y z
N MET A 1 -18.48 26.56 -33.49
CA MET A 1 -17.70 27.12 -32.37
C MET A 1 -18.03 26.31 -31.11
N ALA A 2 -17.20 25.35 -30.76
CA ALA A 2 -17.37 24.56 -29.52
C ALA A 2 -16.65 25.31 -28.40
N ALA A 3 -17.41 25.72 -27.38
CA ALA A 3 -16.86 26.34 -26.18
C ALA A 3 -16.06 25.29 -25.41
N THR A 4 -14.75 25.41 -25.43
CA THR A 4 -13.82 24.66 -24.57
C THR A 4 -13.99 25.22 -23.16
N THR A 5 -14.74 24.47 -22.32
CA THR A 5 -14.84 24.81 -20.89
C THR A 5 -13.50 24.47 -20.25
N GLU A 6 -12.66 25.47 -20.00
CA GLU A 6 -11.49 25.36 -19.16
C GLU A 6 -11.94 24.96 -17.75
N ARG A 7 -11.73 23.69 -17.39
CA ARG A 7 -11.86 23.23 -16.00
C ARG A 7 -10.62 23.72 -15.24
N THR A 8 -10.77 24.82 -14.54
CA THR A 8 -9.78 25.29 -13.57
C THR A 8 -9.52 24.20 -12.54
N ILE A 9 -8.29 23.73 -12.44
CA ILE A 9 -7.87 22.83 -11.35
C ILE A 9 -7.93 23.67 -10.08
N ALA A 10 -8.90 23.38 -9.21
CA ALA A 10 -9.06 24.08 -7.94
C ALA A 10 -7.77 23.97 -7.12
N SER A 11 -7.31 25.08 -6.58
CA SER A 11 -6.10 25.13 -5.75
C SER A 11 -6.31 24.33 -4.45
N GLN A 12 -5.25 23.82 -3.83
CA GLN A 12 -5.30 23.07 -2.56
C GLN A 12 -6.07 23.86 -1.47
N SER A 13 -5.97 25.20 -1.47
CA SER A 13 -6.69 26.08 -0.55
C SER A 13 -8.20 26.12 -0.79
N GLU A 14 -8.67 25.89 -2.01
CA GLU A 14 -10.10 25.85 -2.33
C GLU A 14 -10.74 24.53 -1.89
N PHE A 15 -10.03 23.40 -1.99
CA PHE A 15 -10.48 22.11 -1.44
C PHE A 15 -10.63 22.15 0.08
N ALA A 16 -9.71 22.78 0.79
CA ALA A 16 -9.79 22.95 2.25
C ALA A 16 -10.94 23.87 2.70
N LYS A 17 -11.30 24.88 1.88
CA LYS A 17 -12.36 25.87 2.18
C LYS A 17 -13.77 25.44 1.77
N SER A 18 -13.94 24.33 1.08
CA SER A 18 -15.23 23.93 0.45
C SER A 18 -16.32 23.44 1.42
N GLY A 19 -16.13 23.50 2.73
CA GLY A 19 -17.06 22.94 3.73
C GLY A 19 -17.18 21.42 3.70
N VAL A 20 -16.39 20.75 2.88
CA VAL A 20 -16.34 19.30 2.74
C VAL A 20 -15.71 18.67 3.98
N LYS A 21 -16.45 17.80 4.64
CA LYS A 21 -15.91 16.97 5.74
C LYS A 21 -14.99 15.90 5.17
N TRP A 22 -13.70 16.11 5.26
CA TRP A 22 -12.68 15.15 4.86
C TRP A 22 -12.52 14.05 5.92
N PRO A 23 -12.42 12.75 5.52
CA PRO A 23 -12.17 11.66 6.45
C PRO A 23 -10.80 11.84 7.12
N ARG A 24 -10.68 11.41 8.39
CA ARG A 24 -9.40 11.48 9.10
C ARG A 24 -8.48 10.38 8.61
N ILE A 25 -7.30 10.77 8.14
CA ILE A 25 -6.24 9.85 7.70
C ILE A 25 -5.17 9.76 8.78
N ALA A 26 -4.88 8.55 9.23
CA ALA A 26 -3.75 8.22 10.08
C ALA A 26 -2.60 7.71 9.20
N LEU A 27 -1.50 8.44 9.16
CA LEU A 27 -0.30 8.08 8.43
C LEU A 27 0.87 7.92 9.40
N VAL A 28 1.67 6.85 9.26
CA VAL A 28 2.84 6.61 10.08
C VAL A 28 4.07 6.48 9.20
N THR A 29 5.18 7.11 9.58
CA THR A 29 6.50 6.91 8.96
C THR A 29 7.45 6.32 9.98
N PRO A 30 7.87 5.05 9.82
CA PRO A 30 8.95 4.47 10.61
C PRO A 30 10.30 4.90 10.02
N VAL A 31 11.27 5.21 10.87
CA VAL A 31 12.61 5.61 10.41
C VAL A 31 13.70 5.09 11.34
N TYR A 32 14.84 4.73 10.75
CA TYR A 32 16.10 4.45 11.41
C TYR A 32 17.25 4.86 10.50
N ASN A 33 18.07 5.82 10.95
CA ASN A 33 19.16 6.41 10.17
C ASN A 33 18.70 6.83 8.77
N GLY A 34 17.73 7.75 8.72
CA GLY A 34 17.03 8.17 7.50
C GLY A 34 17.42 9.53 6.98
N GLU A 35 18.56 10.10 7.40
CA GLU A 35 18.98 11.49 7.08
C GLU A 35 18.93 11.82 5.58
N GLU A 36 19.17 10.83 4.72
CA GLU A 36 19.24 11.05 3.26
C GLU A 36 17.88 11.35 2.61
N TYR A 37 16.79 10.69 3.09
CA TYR A 37 15.49 10.74 2.39
C TYR A 37 14.34 11.26 3.25
N LEU A 38 14.44 11.20 4.58
CA LEU A 38 13.33 11.50 5.49
C LEU A 38 12.74 12.89 5.27
N GLU A 39 13.57 13.91 5.03
CA GLU A 39 13.09 15.26 4.80
C GLU A 39 12.18 15.34 3.57
N ALA A 40 12.58 14.69 2.47
CA ALA A 40 11.77 14.62 1.26
C ALA A 40 10.45 13.86 1.51
N THR A 41 10.50 12.78 2.28
CA THR A 41 9.33 12.00 2.69
C THR A 41 8.36 12.86 3.48
N ILE A 42 8.79 13.53 4.56
CA ILE A 42 7.95 14.40 5.38
C ILE A 42 7.34 15.51 4.53
N ARG A 43 8.14 16.19 3.71
CA ARG A 43 7.67 17.26 2.82
C ARG A 43 6.60 16.77 1.84
N SER A 44 6.72 15.56 1.31
CA SER A 44 5.73 14.99 0.39
C SER A 44 4.36 14.79 1.05
N VAL A 45 4.33 14.65 2.36
CA VAL A 45 3.12 14.50 3.18
C VAL A 45 2.57 15.87 3.59
N VAL A 46 3.38 16.69 4.29
CA VAL A 46 2.88 17.93 4.90
C VAL A 46 2.53 19.00 3.87
N ASN A 47 3.25 19.07 2.76
CA ASN A 47 2.98 20.03 1.69
C ASN A 47 1.66 19.76 0.94
N GLN A 48 1.00 18.61 1.15
CA GLN A 48 -0.33 18.40 0.58
C GLN A 48 -1.41 19.23 1.28
N GLY A 49 -1.19 19.67 2.51
CA GLY A 49 -2.17 20.47 3.24
C GLY A 49 -3.49 19.74 3.48
N TYR A 50 -3.48 18.42 3.60
CA TYR A 50 -4.69 17.64 3.86
C TYR A 50 -5.29 18.01 5.22
N PRO A 51 -6.55 18.46 5.30
CA PRO A 51 -7.05 19.17 6.49
C PRO A 51 -7.30 18.28 7.72
N ASN A 52 -7.39 16.98 7.55
CA ASN A 52 -7.71 16.04 8.64
C ASN A 52 -6.70 14.88 8.65
N LEU A 53 -5.42 15.22 8.83
CA LEU A 53 -4.30 14.29 8.84
C LEU A 53 -3.77 14.11 10.26
N GLU A 54 -3.61 12.85 10.69
CA GLU A 54 -2.79 12.44 11.84
C GLU A 54 -1.50 11.83 11.29
N TYR A 55 -0.43 12.60 11.28
CA TYR A 55 0.88 12.14 10.78
C TYR A 55 1.86 11.97 11.94
N ILE A 56 2.27 10.72 12.16
CA ILE A 56 3.21 10.32 13.22
C ILE A 56 4.50 9.81 12.60
N VAL A 57 5.65 10.31 13.07
CA VAL A 57 6.98 9.79 12.73
C VAL A 57 7.51 8.99 13.92
N VAL A 58 8.01 7.79 13.66
CA VAL A 58 8.56 6.90 14.71
C VAL A 58 10.01 6.58 14.39
N ASP A 59 10.91 7.13 15.19
CA ASP A 59 12.35 6.90 15.10
C ASP A 59 12.80 5.75 16.01
N ALA A 60 13.57 4.83 15.47
CA ALA A 60 14.06 3.63 16.14
C ALA A 60 15.37 3.84 16.96
N GLY A 61 15.68 5.09 17.30
CA GLY A 61 16.93 5.46 17.99
C GLY A 61 18.06 5.71 17.00
N SER A 62 17.82 6.54 15.99
CA SER A 62 18.81 6.96 14.99
C SER A 62 20.01 7.65 15.62
N THR A 63 21.16 7.53 14.97
CA THR A 63 22.45 8.08 15.41
C THR A 63 23.04 9.11 14.42
N ASP A 64 22.34 9.33 13.30
CA ASP A 64 22.62 10.34 12.29
C ASP A 64 21.76 11.61 12.54
N THR A 65 21.62 12.49 11.56
CA THR A 65 20.87 13.74 11.66
C THR A 65 19.33 13.56 11.55
N THR A 66 18.81 12.33 11.63
CA THR A 66 17.37 12.02 11.53
C THR A 66 16.54 12.81 12.53
N ILE A 67 16.98 12.91 13.80
CA ILE A 67 16.24 13.60 14.85
C ILE A 67 16.15 15.10 14.60
N GLU A 68 17.21 15.72 14.11
CA GLU A 68 17.23 17.14 13.71
C GLU A 68 16.22 17.41 12.60
N ILE A 69 16.14 16.51 11.62
CA ILE A 69 15.15 16.59 10.53
C ILE A 69 13.74 16.51 11.11
N ILE A 70 13.44 15.56 12.00
CA ILE A 70 12.10 15.41 12.60
C ILE A 70 11.72 16.70 13.35
N ARG A 71 12.62 17.22 14.20
CA ARG A 71 12.39 18.45 14.96
C ARG A 71 12.09 19.67 14.09
N LYS A 72 12.73 19.78 12.93
CA LYS A 72 12.46 20.86 11.96
C LYS A 72 11.00 20.88 11.51
N TYR A 73 10.32 19.73 11.50
CA TYR A 73 8.93 19.58 11.06
C TYR A 73 7.94 19.33 12.21
N GLU A 74 8.38 19.44 13.48
CA GLU A 74 7.55 19.14 14.65
C GLU A 74 6.22 19.92 14.67
N GLY A 75 6.23 21.18 14.25
CA GLY A 75 5.01 21.99 14.14
C GLY A 75 4.10 21.65 12.96
N SER A 76 4.51 20.75 12.06
CA SER A 76 3.78 20.36 10.84
C SER A 76 3.29 18.93 10.85
N ILE A 77 3.69 18.12 11.84
CA ILE A 77 3.28 16.73 12.05
C ILE A 77 2.45 16.62 13.33
N SER A 78 1.65 15.58 13.48
CA SER A 78 0.80 15.40 14.68
C SER A 78 1.59 14.94 15.91
N GLY A 79 2.78 14.41 15.70
CA GLY A 79 3.70 14.01 16.76
C GLY A 79 4.77 13.08 16.26
N TRP A 80 5.73 12.77 17.14
CA TRP A 80 6.79 11.82 16.86
C TRP A 80 7.23 11.07 18.12
N LEU A 81 7.94 9.97 17.92
CA LEU A 81 8.54 9.11 18.93
C LEU A 81 9.98 8.86 18.58
N ALA A 82 10.86 8.85 19.56
CA ALA A 82 12.24 8.39 19.43
C ALA A 82 12.52 7.38 20.53
N GLU A 83 12.44 6.13 20.19
CA GLU A 83 12.74 5.03 21.11
C GLU A 83 13.17 3.80 20.34
N ARG A 84 14.07 3.01 20.92
CA ARG A 84 14.48 1.73 20.31
C ARG A 84 13.26 0.83 20.08
N ASP A 85 13.25 0.17 18.96
CA ASP A 85 12.23 -0.80 18.58
C ASP A 85 12.83 -2.17 18.23
N ASN A 86 11.93 -3.14 17.99
CA ASN A 86 12.27 -4.48 17.54
C ASN A 86 12.11 -4.63 16.02
N GLY A 87 12.31 -3.54 15.28
CA GLY A 87 12.19 -3.45 13.82
C GLY A 87 10.98 -2.65 13.34
N MET A 88 10.95 -2.35 12.05
CA MET A 88 10.00 -1.46 11.40
C MET A 88 8.52 -1.71 11.79
N TYR A 89 8.11 -2.96 11.91
CA TYR A 89 6.70 -3.29 12.23
C TYR A 89 6.35 -3.02 13.71
N ASP A 90 7.33 -3.05 14.61
CA ASP A 90 7.15 -2.60 15.99
C ASP A 90 6.99 -1.08 16.05
N ALA A 91 7.82 -0.34 15.33
CA ALA A 91 7.67 1.11 15.16
C ALA A 91 6.29 1.49 14.60
N LEU A 92 5.83 0.80 13.55
CA LEU A 92 4.52 1.01 12.96
C LEU A 92 3.37 0.74 13.95
N ASN A 93 3.45 -0.35 14.73
CA ASN A 93 2.46 -0.65 15.76
C ASN A 93 2.39 0.45 16.83
N LYS A 94 3.54 0.95 17.28
CA LYS A 94 3.63 2.07 18.25
C LYS A 94 3.04 3.36 17.68
N GLY A 95 3.32 3.65 16.41
CA GLY A 95 2.78 4.82 15.70
C GLY A 95 1.26 4.72 15.54
N PHE A 96 0.74 3.60 15.05
CA PHE A 96 -0.71 3.41 14.88
C PHE A 96 -1.49 3.43 16.20
N ALA A 97 -0.91 2.97 17.29
CA ALA A 97 -1.52 3.04 18.63
C ALA A 97 -1.75 4.49 19.11
N ARG A 98 -1.07 5.48 18.49
CA ARG A 98 -1.21 6.92 18.79
C ARG A 98 -2.13 7.65 17.81
N THR A 99 -2.82 6.93 16.95
CA THR A 99 -3.72 7.49 15.94
C THR A 99 -5.14 6.98 16.11
N SER A 100 -6.10 7.79 15.65
CA SER A 100 -7.53 7.46 15.67
C SER A 100 -8.20 7.59 14.29
N GLY A 101 -7.44 7.97 13.25
CA GLY A 101 -7.95 8.18 11.90
C GLY A 101 -8.69 6.95 11.35
N GLU A 102 -9.83 7.20 10.71
CA GLU A 102 -10.67 6.16 10.12
C GLU A 102 -10.05 5.49 8.88
N ILE A 103 -9.15 6.19 8.21
CA ILE A 103 -8.34 5.69 7.11
C ILE A 103 -6.90 5.57 7.62
N MET A 104 -6.24 4.47 7.31
CA MET A 104 -4.89 4.18 7.74
C MET A 104 -3.97 3.91 6.56
N GLY A 105 -2.70 4.23 6.72
CA GLY A 105 -1.62 3.91 5.81
C GLY A 105 -0.28 4.18 6.46
N TRP A 106 0.82 3.70 5.88
CA TRP A 106 2.15 4.14 6.29
C TRP A 106 3.01 4.47 5.07
N LEU A 107 4.03 5.24 5.28
CA LEU A 107 4.99 5.64 4.27
C LEU A 107 6.39 5.41 4.83
N ASN A 108 7.19 4.57 4.18
CA ASN A 108 8.57 4.36 4.62
C ASN A 108 9.38 5.65 4.43
N SER A 109 10.41 5.82 5.25
CA SER A 109 11.21 7.06 5.32
C SER A 109 12.00 7.40 4.05
N SER A 110 12.02 6.51 3.05
CA SER A 110 12.63 6.77 1.74
C SER A 110 11.62 6.97 0.62
N ASP A 111 10.34 6.64 0.82
CA ASP A 111 9.30 6.73 -0.20
C ASP A 111 8.64 8.12 -0.22
N LEU A 112 7.89 8.43 -1.26
CA LEU A 112 7.17 9.70 -1.40
C LEU A 112 5.68 9.48 -1.65
N LEU A 113 4.84 10.35 -1.09
CA LEU A 113 3.48 10.53 -1.62
C LEU A 113 3.52 11.38 -2.89
N GLN A 114 2.70 11.02 -3.86
CA GLN A 114 2.49 11.82 -5.07
C GLN A 114 1.61 13.04 -4.76
N VAL A 115 1.72 14.08 -5.58
CA VAL A 115 0.92 15.31 -5.42
C VAL A 115 -0.57 14.95 -5.35
N ASN A 116 -1.28 15.51 -4.36
CA ASN A 116 -2.69 15.22 -4.08
C ASN A 116 -3.01 13.75 -3.72
N GLY A 117 -2.02 12.92 -3.37
CA GLY A 117 -2.23 11.53 -3.00
C GLY A 117 -3.20 11.36 -1.83
N LEU A 118 -3.08 12.18 -0.76
CA LEU A 118 -4.00 12.14 0.39
C LEU A 118 -5.41 12.60 0.03
N PHE A 119 -5.54 13.62 -0.83
CA PHE A 119 -6.86 14.05 -1.31
C PHE A 119 -7.52 12.99 -2.19
N THR A 120 -6.74 12.31 -3.02
CA THR A 120 -7.21 11.15 -3.81
C THR A 120 -7.74 10.06 -2.89
N VAL A 121 -6.97 9.65 -1.89
CA VAL A 121 -7.36 8.66 -0.88
C VAL A 121 -8.64 9.08 -0.15
N GLY A 122 -8.64 10.29 0.44
CA GLY A 122 -9.79 10.80 1.19
C GLY A 122 -11.06 10.91 0.36
N SER A 123 -10.96 11.37 -0.90
CA SER A 123 -12.12 11.49 -1.81
C SER A 123 -12.69 10.13 -2.21
N ILE A 124 -11.85 9.11 -2.40
CA ILE A 124 -12.29 7.75 -2.71
C ILE A 124 -13.07 7.16 -1.54
N PHE A 125 -12.47 7.15 -0.34
CA PHE A 125 -13.13 6.56 0.84
C PHE A 125 -14.40 7.30 1.27
N ARG A 126 -14.49 8.59 0.95
CA ARG A 126 -15.71 9.35 1.15
C ARG A 126 -16.81 8.99 0.14
N ALA A 127 -16.45 8.78 -1.12
CA ALA A 127 -17.39 8.50 -2.20
C ALA A 127 -17.84 7.03 -2.24
N LEU A 128 -16.94 6.10 -1.88
CA LEU A 128 -17.14 4.65 -1.99
C LEU A 128 -17.06 4.04 -0.59
N THR A 129 -18.17 4.11 0.15
CA THR A 129 -18.23 3.69 1.56
C THR A 129 -18.07 2.19 1.77
N GLU A 130 -18.38 1.39 0.73
CA GLU A 130 -18.21 -0.07 0.71
C GLU A 130 -16.78 -0.54 0.45
N VAL A 131 -15.86 0.38 0.08
CA VAL A 131 -14.46 0.05 -0.18
C VAL A 131 -13.69 0.05 1.14
N GLU A 132 -13.06 -1.08 1.45
CA GLU A 132 -12.31 -1.29 2.70
C GLU A 132 -10.81 -0.99 2.55
N TRP A 133 -10.20 -1.28 1.38
CA TRP A 133 -8.80 -0.97 1.10
C TRP A 133 -8.51 -0.82 -0.39
N ILE A 134 -7.52 0.01 -0.65
CA ILE A 134 -7.11 0.43 -1.99
C ILE A 134 -5.60 0.40 -2.15
N THR A 135 -5.14 0.28 -3.40
CA THR A 135 -3.74 0.56 -3.77
C THR A 135 -3.70 1.36 -5.06
N GLY A 136 -2.84 2.37 -5.12
CA GLY A 136 -2.63 3.21 -6.30
C GLY A 136 -1.95 2.46 -7.46
N ARG A 137 -1.69 3.18 -8.55
CA ARG A 137 -0.84 2.66 -9.63
C ARG A 137 0.57 2.45 -9.11
N PRO A 138 1.17 1.28 -9.37
CA PRO A 138 2.54 1.04 -8.97
C PRO A 138 3.49 2.03 -9.67
N THR A 139 4.19 2.82 -8.86
CA THR A 139 5.04 3.92 -9.30
C THR A 139 6.43 3.78 -8.71
N LYS A 140 7.47 3.91 -9.53
CA LYS A 140 8.86 3.93 -9.08
C LYS A 140 9.43 5.32 -9.22
N ILE A 141 10.20 5.75 -8.24
CA ILE A 141 10.93 7.00 -8.25
C ILE A 141 12.44 6.75 -8.13
N SER A 142 13.22 7.66 -8.70
CA SER A 142 14.69 7.66 -8.58
C SER A 142 15.13 8.03 -7.16
N ALA A 143 16.43 7.91 -6.88
CA ALA A 143 17.03 8.41 -5.64
C ALA A 143 16.72 9.91 -5.41
N THR A 144 16.63 10.71 -6.48
CA THR A 144 16.30 12.15 -6.39
C THR A 144 14.79 12.43 -6.27
N GLY A 145 13.91 11.41 -6.29
CA GLY A 145 12.46 11.58 -6.18
C GLY A 145 11.72 11.78 -7.51
N THR A 146 12.42 11.72 -8.65
CA THR A 146 11.76 11.80 -9.96
C THR A 146 11.04 10.51 -10.30
N THR A 147 9.79 10.58 -10.75
CA THR A 147 9.05 9.41 -11.25
C THR A 147 9.71 8.87 -12.51
N ILE A 148 10.15 7.61 -12.47
CA ILE A 148 10.87 6.95 -13.57
C ILE A 148 10.07 5.82 -14.23
N ASP A 149 9.07 5.28 -13.53
CA ASP A 149 8.24 4.20 -14.07
C ASP A 149 6.85 4.22 -13.43
N VAL A 150 5.82 4.07 -14.26
CA VAL A 150 4.42 3.95 -13.83
C VAL A 150 3.82 2.72 -14.48
N LEU A 151 3.65 1.67 -13.70
CA LEU A 151 3.18 0.39 -14.20
C LEU A 151 1.68 0.40 -14.49
N PRO A 152 1.18 -0.52 -15.33
CA PRO A 152 -0.24 -0.72 -15.55
C PRO A 152 -0.99 -1.01 -14.26
N VAL A 153 -2.26 -0.58 -14.19
CA VAL A 153 -3.13 -0.85 -13.02
C VAL A 153 -3.32 -2.36 -12.85
N PRO A 154 -2.84 -2.96 -11.75
CA PRO A 154 -3.02 -4.38 -11.53
C PRO A 154 -4.48 -4.69 -11.14
N ARG A 155 -4.90 -5.93 -11.37
CA ARG A 155 -6.16 -6.44 -10.83
C ARG A 155 -5.88 -7.49 -9.77
N TRP A 156 -6.58 -7.40 -8.66
CA TRP A 156 -6.34 -8.23 -7.48
C TRP A 156 -7.46 -9.26 -7.25
N SER A 157 -7.08 -10.43 -6.77
CA SER A 157 -7.94 -11.38 -6.11
C SER A 157 -7.14 -12.16 -5.06
N ARG A 158 -7.80 -12.55 -3.99
CA ARG A 158 -7.19 -13.35 -2.91
C ARG A 158 -6.48 -14.59 -3.45
N GLU A 159 -7.14 -15.30 -4.34
CA GLU A 159 -6.64 -16.56 -4.88
C GLU A 159 -5.34 -16.35 -5.67
N ARG A 160 -5.28 -15.31 -6.52
CA ARG A 160 -4.05 -14.99 -7.28
C ARG A 160 -2.92 -14.56 -6.36
N PHE A 161 -3.23 -13.77 -5.34
CA PHE A 161 -2.25 -13.35 -4.34
C PHE A 161 -1.67 -14.57 -3.61
N LEU A 162 -2.52 -15.44 -3.08
CA LEU A 162 -2.10 -16.67 -2.41
C LEU A 162 -1.40 -17.67 -3.35
N ALA A 163 -1.74 -17.67 -4.63
CA ALA A 163 -1.07 -18.47 -5.65
C ALA A 163 0.35 -17.96 -5.99
N GLY A 164 0.70 -16.76 -5.55
CA GLY A 164 1.98 -16.13 -5.89
C GLY A 164 2.05 -15.55 -7.31
N ALA A 165 0.91 -15.42 -8.00
CA ALA A 165 0.84 -14.89 -9.35
C ALA A 165 1.03 -13.37 -9.40
N ASN A 166 0.70 -12.68 -8.31
CA ASN A 166 0.92 -11.25 -8.12
C ASN A 166 1.16 -11.02 -6.62
N LYS A 167 2.43 -10.92 -6.21
CA LYS A 167 2.83 -10.90 -4.79
C LYS A 167 3.07 -9.50 -4.24
N TYR A 168 3.46 -8.56 -5.11
CA TYR A 168 3.96 -7.27 -4.65
C TYR A 168 2.86 -6.22 -4.74
N ILE A 169 2.27 -5.89 -3.60
CA ILE A 169 1.41 -4.73 -3.43
C ILE A 169 2.32 -3.60 -2.95
N GLN A 170 2.41 -2.52 -3.70
CA GLN A 170 3.19 -1.35 -3.31
C GLN A 170 2.57 -0.70 -2.08
N GLN A 171 3.27 -0.82 -0.96
CA GLN A 171 2.79 -0.45 0.35
C GLN A 171 2.57 1.06 0.48
N GLU A 172 3.48 1.88 -0.03
CA GLU A 172 3.43 3.36 0.01
C GLU A 172 2.24 3.95 -0.75
N SER A 173 1.58 3.13 -1.59
CA SER A 173 0.37 3.49 -2.34
C SER A 173 -0.89 2.86 -1.75
N THR A 174 -0.81 2.16 -0.60
CA THR A 174 -1.88 1.32 -0.05
C THR A 174 -2.47 1.94 1.21
N PHE A 175 -3.81 2.10 1.21
CA PHE A 175 -4.59 2.66 2.32
C PHE A 175 -5.82 1.79 2.59
N TRP A 176 -6.28 1.80 3.85
CA TRP A 176 -7.39 0.95 4.30
C TRP A 176 -8.22 1.61 5.41
N ARG A 177 -9.44 1.12 5.62
CA ARG A 177 -10.27 1.53 6.77
C ARG A 177 -9.73 0.91 8.06
N ARG A 178 -9.83 1.66 9.16
CA ARG A 178 -9.46 1.17 10.51
C ARG A 178 -10.27 -0.05 10.89
N SER A 179 -11.54 -0.14 10.50
CA SER A 179 -12.37 -1.31 10.72
C SER A 179 -11.77 -2.60 10.14
N LEU A 180 -11.20 -2.53 8.91
CA LEU A 180 -10.50 -3.67 8.32
C LEU A 180 -9.25 -4.06 9.12
N TRP A 181 -8.47 -3.07 9.58
CA TRP A 181 -7.31 -3.29 10.44
C TRP A 181 -7.69 -4.02 11.73
N GLU A 182 -8.74 -3.56 12.41
CA GLU A 182 -9.25 -4.15 13.66
C GLU A 182 -9.75 -5.58 13.45
N HIS A 183 -10.54 -5.82 12.39
CA HIS A 183 -11.00 -7.16 12.01
C HIS A 183 -9.85 -8.12 11.69
N ALA A 184 -8.74 -7.59 11.16
CA ALA A 184 -7.55 -8.36 10.86
C ALA A 184 -6.61 -8.54 12.06
N GLY A 185 -7.00 -8.13 13.26
CA GLY A 185 -6.27 -8.33 14.52
C GLY A 185 -5.54 -7.10 15.04
N GLY A 186 -5.71 -5.92 14.42
CA GLY A 186 -5.29 -4.61 14.92
C GLY A 186 -3.78 -4.42 15.10
N ARG A 187 -2.95 -5.18 14.39
CA ARG A 187 -1.48 -5.10 14.49
C ARG A 187 -0.75 -5.69 13.28
N LEU A 188 0.46 -5.22 13.05
CA LEU A 188 1.45 -5.88 12.21
C LEU A 188 2.19 -6.95 13.01
N SER A 189 2.53 -8.07 12.36
CA SER A 189 3.35 -9.11 12.98
C SER A 189 4.81 -8.66 13.06
N THR A 190 5.41 -8.76 14.23
CA THR A 190 6.83 -8.48 14.47
C THR A 190 7.73 -9.70 14.26
N GLU A 191 7.14 -10.85 13.92
CA GLU A 191 7.89 -12.08 13.59
C GLU A 191 8.65 -11.96 12.25
N TYR A 192 8.21 -11.06 11.37
CA TYR A 192 8.76 -10.84 10.05
C TYR A 192 9.58 -9.56 10.01
N ARG A 193 10.75 -9.62 9.38
CA ARG A 193 11.63 -8.45 9.26
C ARG A 193 11.26 -7.55 8.07
N ALA A 194 10.84 -8.14 6.97
CA ALA A 194 10.51 -7.44 5.72
C ALA A 194 9.16 -7.84 5.12
N GLU A 195 8.52 -8.89 5.59
CA GLU A 195 7.32 -9.50 4.99
C GLU A 195 6.03 -9.25 5.81
N GLY A 196 6.08 -8.36 6.81
CA GLY A 196 4.92 -8.06 7.66
C GLY A 196 3.79 -7.35 6.91
N ASP A 197 4.11 -6.61 5.85
CA ASP A 197 3.12 -6.09 4.90
C ASP A 197 2.40 -7.22 4.17
N PHE A 198 3.13 -8.17 3.59
CA PHE A 198 2.56 -9.34 2.93
C PHE A 198 1.68 -10.16 3.88
N GLU A 199 2.11 -10.35 5.14
CA GLU A 199 1.34 -11.05 6.16
C GLU A 199 0.04 -10.31 6.48
N LEU A 200 0.09 -8.98 6.62
CA LEU A 200 -1.09 -8.14 6.83
C LEU A 200 -2.07 -8.24 5.65
N TRP A 201 -1.55 -8.19 4.41
CA TRP A 201 -2.38 -8.31 3.21
C TRP A 201 -3.06 -9.67 3.12
N VAL A 202 -2.41 -10.76 3.53
CA VAL A 202 -3.04 -12.08 3.64
C VAL A 202 -4.24 -12.04 4.60
N ARG A 203 -4.10 -11.37 5.76
CA ARG A 203 -5.22 -11.20 6.71
C ARG A 203 -6.33 -10.33 6.15
N PHE A 204 -5.99 -9.21 5.49
CA PHE A 204 -6.98 -8.32 4.86
C PHE A 204 -7.81 -9.03 3.80
N PHE A 205 -7.19 -9.85 2.98
CA PHE A 205 -7.90 -10.66 1.98
C PHE A 205 -8.90 -11.68 2.55
N ARG A 206 -8.89 -11.94 3.85
CA ARG A 206 -9.94 -12.75 4.51
C ARG A 206 -11.25 -11.98 4.63
N HIS A 207 -11.17 -10.68 4.76
CA HIS A 207 -12.28 -9.80 5.11
C HIS A 207 -12.74 -8.92 3.96
N ALA A 208 -11.83 -8.48 3.09
CA ALA A 208 -12.13 -7.50 2.06
C ALA A 208 -11.41 -7.78 0.73
N ARG A 209 -11.90 -7.17 -0.34
CA ARG A 209 -11.25 -7.14 -1.67
C ARG A 209 -10.33 -5.95 -1.78
N LEU A 210 -9.12 -6.14 -2.31
CA LEU A 210 -8.22 -5.05 -2.67
C LEU A 210 -8.64 -4.42 -3.99
N HIS A 211 -8.92 -3.13 -3.97
CA HIS A 211 -9.23 -2.35 -5.16
C HIS A 211 -8.00 -1.57 -5.65
N SER A 212 -7.64 -1.76 -6.91
CA SER A 212 -6.68 -0.86 -7.55
C SER A 212 -7.32 0.47 -7.91
N VAL A 213 -6.59 1.53 -7.72
CA VAL A 213 -6.98 2.89 -8.13
C VAL A 213 -6.19 3.29 -9.37
N ASN A 214 -6.87 3.77 -10.40
CA ASN A 214 -6.22 4.34 -11.60
C ASN A 214 -5.77 5.78 -11.34
N ALA A 215 -4.96 5.96 -10.29
CA ALA A 215 -4.33 7.23 -9.94
C ALA A 215 -2.98 6.98 -9.25
N LEU A 216 -2.11 7.97 -9.25
CA LEU A 216 -0.85 7.98 -8.52
C LEU A 216 -1.15 8.38 -7.07
N ILE A 217 -0.69 7.58 -6.10
CA ILE A 217 -0.86 7.84 -4.66
C ILE A 217 0.50 7.98 -4.00
N GLY A 218 1.37 6.99 -4.16
CA GLY A 218 2.73 6.96 -3.64
C GLY A 218 3.73 6.56 -4.71
N GLY A 219 5.01 6.65 -4.39
CA GLY A 219 6.11 6.23 -5.25
C GLY A 219 7.20 5.55 -4.44
N TYR A 220 7.50 4.30 -4.80
CA TYR A 220 8.57 3.49 -4.24
C TYR A 220 9.93 3.98 -4.74
N ARG A 221 10.83 4.35 -3.82
CA ARG A 221 12.17 4.84 -4.17
C ARG A 221 13.13 3.68 -4.43
N LEU A 222 13.80 3.76 -5.58
CA LEU A 222 14.90 2.86 -5.91
C LEU A 222 16.21 3.44 -5.37
N HIS A 223 16.80 2.76 -4.37
CA HIS A 223 18.11 3.09 -3.79
C HIS A 223 18.77 1.83 -3.21
N ASP A 224 20.09 1.86 -3.04
CA ASP A 224 20.87 0.67 -2.66
C ASP A 224 20.60 0.20 -1.22
N GLY A 225 20.13 1.07 -0.33
CA GLY A 225 19.80 0.76 1.06
C GLY A 225 18.39 0.18 1.30
N ALA A 226 17.61 -0.07 0.25
CA ALA A 226 16.25 -0.58 0.40
C ALA A 226 16.22 -1.99 1.02
N LEU A 227 15.47 -2.17 2.12
CA LEU A 227 15.32 -3.46 2.81
C LEU A 227 14.88 -4.60 1.88
N SER A 228 14.01 -4.31 0.93
CA SER A 228 13.53 -5.28 -0.07
C SER A 228 14.58 -5.68 -1.09
N ALA A 229 15.59 -4.85 -1.36
CA ALA A 229 16.66 -5.14 -2.31
C ALA A 229 17.70 -6.11 -1.74
N SER A 230 17.92 -6.10 -0.42
CA SER A 230 19.04 -6.78 0.23
C SER A 230 18.90 -8.31 0.28
N ASN A 231 17.69 -8.88 0.17
CA ASN A 231 17.50 -10.35 0.18
C ASN A 231 16.16 -10.80 -0.40
N MET A 232 15.94 -10.55 -1.69
CA MET A 232 14.71 -10.93 -2.41
C MET A 232 14.41 -12.43 -2.38
N GLU A 233 15.42 -13.28 -2.32
CA GLU A 233 15.21 -14.74 -2.25
C GLU A 233 14.59 -15.14 -0.91
N ARG A 234 15.13 -14.63 0.20
CA ARG A 234 14.57 -14.84 1.54
C ARG A 234 13.15 -14.26 1.64
N TYR A 235 12.96 -13.02 1.17
CA TYR A 235 11.64 -12.39 1.13
C TYR A 235 10.61 -13.27 0.40
N ASN A 236 10.94 -13.71 -0.81
CA ASN A 236 10.05 -14.56 -1.59
C ASN A 236 9.74 -15.90 -0.90
N ARG A 237 10.71 -16.51 -0.26
CA ARG A 237 10.55 -17.77 0.48
C ARG A 237 9.59 -17.59 1.66
N ASN A 238 9.78 -16.54 2.46
CA ASN A 238 8.92 -16.22 3.61
C ASN A 238 7.48 -15.88 3.15
N CYS A 239 7.30 -15.10 2.09
CA CYS A 239 5.98 -14.85 1.50
C CYS A 239 5.30 -16.15 1.03
N ASP A 240 6.06 -17.07 0.44
CA ASP A 240 5.53 -18.37 0.03
C ASP A 240 5.11 -19.22 1.23
N GLU A 241 5.84 -19.19 2.34
CA GLU A 241 5.46 -19.89 3.57
C GLU A 241 4.20 -19.28 4.20
N ILE A 242 4.11 -17.95 4.30
CA ILE A 242 2.92 -17.27 4.80
C ILE A 242 1.69 -17.64 3.95
N ALA A 243 1.81 -17.56 2.63
CA ALA A 243 0.74 -17.94 1.72
C ALA A 243 0.36 -19.42 1.83
N ALA A 244 1.34 -20.31 2.03
CA ALA A 244 1.09 -21.73 2.23
C ALA A 244 0.30 -22.00 3.51
N ARG A 245 0.68 -21.39 4.63
CA ARG A 245 -0.06 -21.47 5.90
C ARG A 245 -1.51 -21.00 5.74
N GLU A 246 -1.74 -19.94 4.98
CA GLU A 246 -3.11 -19.48 4.71
C GLU A 246 -3.90 -20.44 3.84
N VAL A 247 -3.27 -21.04 2.82
CA VAL A 247 -3.91 -22.07 1.98
C VAL A 247 -4.32 -23.29 2.82
N GLU A 248 -3.55 -23.67 3.85
CA GLU A 248 -3.92 -24.78 4.75
C GLU A 248 -5.22 -24.51 5.53
N ARG A 249 -5.55 -23.25 5.81
CA ARG A 249 -6.80 -22.85 6.47
C ARG A 249 -8.04 -22.93 5.56
N LEU A 250 -7.84 -23.03 4.25
CA LEU A 250 -8.95 -23.19 3.31
C LEU A 250 -9.50 -24.61 3.33
N HIS A 251 -10.69 -24.79 2.79
CA HIS A 251 -11.38 -26.08 2.73
C HIS A 251 -11.81 -26.43 1.30
N GLY A 252 -12.06 -27.73 1.06
CA GLY A 252 -12.67 -28.23 -0.16
C GLY A 252 -11.86 -27.98 -1.43
N ARG A 253 -12.56 -27.81 -2.54
CA ARG A 253 -11.97 -27.69 -3.90
C ARG A 253 -11.01 -26.50 -4.04
N LYS A 254 -11.26 -25.38 -3.35
CA LYS A 254 -10.37 -24.20 -3.40
C LYS A 254 -8.99 -24.50 -2.82
N LYS A 255 -8.92 -25.21 -1.70
CA LYS A 255 -7.65 -25.66 -1.10
C LYS A 255 -6.87 -26.54 -2.06
N ALA A 256 -7.53 -27.60 -2.58
CA ALA A 256 -6.88 -28.54 -3.50
C ALA A 256 -6.35 -27.84 -4.75
N ALA A 257 -7.14 -26.97 -5.35
CA ALA A 257 -6.76 -26.22 -6.54
C ALA A 257 -5.57 -25.27 -6.28
N LEU A 258 -5.56 -24.53 -5.15
CA LEU A 258 -4.43 -23.64 -4.80
C LEU A 258 -3.15 -24.44 -4.51
N LYS A 259 -3.24 -25.56 -3.81
CA LYS A 259 -2.09 -26.46 -3.59
C LYS A 259 -1.52 -26.97 -4.91
N ALA A 260 -2.36 -27.50 -5.79
CA ALA A 260 -1.95 -27.98 -7.10
C ALA A 260 -1.31 -26.87 -7.93
N PHE A 261 -1.91 -25.67 -7.96
CA PHE A 261 -1.36 -24.52 -8.68
C PHE A 261 0.02 -24.13 -8.14
N ARG A 262 0.18 -24.01 -6.82
CA ARG A 262 1.45 -23.65 -6.20
C ARG A 262 2.54 -24.69 -6.49
N TRP A 263 2.21 -25.95 -6.41
CA TRP A 263 3.12 -27.05 -6.74
C TRP A 263 3.58 -26.98 -8.20
N MET A 264 2.63 -26.90 -9.14
CA MET A 264 2.92 -26.80 -10.57
C MET A 264 3.67 -25.52 -10.93
N SER A 265 3.35 -24.37 -10.31
CA SER A 265 4.07 -23.11 -10.53
C SER A 265 5.54 -23.20 -10.12
N ARG A 266 5.87 -23.96 -9.06
CA ARG A 266 7.25 -24.24 -8.66
C ARG A 266 7.97 -25.11 -9.71
N ALA A 267 7.30 -26.14 -10.23
CA ALA A 267 7.86 -27.04 -11.25
C ALA A 267 8.12 -26.30 -12.59
N VAL A 268 7.27 -25.36 -12.96
CA VAL A 268 7.36 -24.61 -14.22
C VAL A 268 8.19 -23.33 -14.10
N HIS A 269 8.55 -22.90 -12.87
CA HIS A 269 9.29 -21.67 -12.60
C HIS A 269 10.59 -21.51 -13.40
N PRO A 270 11.38 -22.56 -13.66
CA PRO A 270 12.63 -22.45 -14.43
C PRO A 270 12.43 -22.11 -15.92
N ILE A 271 11.20 -22.18 -16.44
CA ILE A 271 10.92 -22.02 -17.88
C ILE A 271 10.09 -20.74 -18.12
N PRO A 272 10.71 -19.55 -18.38
CA PRO A 272 10.01 -18.26 -18.41
C PRO A 272 8.84 -18.18 -19.40
N LYS A 273 8.99 -18.76 -20.61
CA LYS A 273 7.95 -18.75 -21.65
C LYS A 273 6.72 -19.58 -21.27
N VAL A 274 6.94 -20.71 -20.59
CA VAL A 274 5.86 -21.60 -20.12
C VAL A 274 5.15 -21.01 -18.89
N ARG A 275 5.88 -20.33 -18.02
CA ARG A 275 5.34 -19.71 -16.79
C ARG A 275 4.21 -18.73 -17.07
N GLY A 276 4.37 -17.83 -18.03
CA GLY A 276 3.33 -16.83 -18.38
C GLY A 276 2.06 -17.45 -18.98
N LEU A 277 2.23 -18.45 -19.85
CA LEU A 277 1.12 -19.21 -20.43
C LEU A 277 0.42 -20.06 -19.35
N TRP A 278 1.20 -20.76 -18.54
CA TRP A 278 0.72 -21.56 -17.41
C TRP A 278 -0.13 -20.73 -16.43
N GLN A 279 0.37 -19.58 -15.99
CA GLN A 279 -0.39 -18.71 -15.09
C GLN A 279 -1.74 -18.28 -15.67
N ARG A 280 -1.81 -17.99 -16.98
CA ARG A 280 -3.07 -17.62 -17.66
C ARG A 280 -4.04 -18.77 -17.78
N VAL A 281 -3.57 -19.94 -18.20
CA VAL A 281 -4.41 -21.12 -18.47
C VAL A 281 -4.86 -21.76 -17.16
N ALA A 282 -3.95 -21.98 -16.22
CA ALA A 282 -4.25 -22.63 -14.95
C ALA A 282 -5.19 -21.80 -14.08
N MET A 283 -5.03 -20.46 -14.05
CA MET A 283 -5.94 -19.60 -13.31
C MET A 283 -7.35 -19.58 -13.89
N ARG A 284 -7.50 -19.71 -15.21
CA ARG A 284 -8.83 -19.85 -15.85
C ARG A 284 -9.44 -21.23 -15.63
N GLY A 285 -8.64 -22.28 -15.77
CA GLY A 285 -9.12 -23.66 -15.72
C GLY A 285 -9.36 -24.19 -14.31
N LEU A 286 -8.39 -24.03 -13.40
CA LEU A 286 -8.46 -24.59 -12.04
C LEU A 286 -9.44 -23.87 -11.12
N TYR A 287 -9.72 -22.59 -11.37
CA TYR A 287 -10.55 -21.76 -10.48
C TYR A 287 -11.89 -21.38 -11.08
N GLY A 288 -12.13 -21.70 -12.36
CA GLY A 288 -13.30 -21.16 -13.03
C GLY A 288 -13.37 -19.63 -12.93
N MET A 289 -12.22 -18.96 -12.70
CA MET A 289 -12.11 -17.52 -12.50
C MET A 289 -12.57 -16.80 -13.77
N ARG A 290 -13.86 -16.62 -13.85
CA ARG A 290 -14.46 -15.66 -14.76
C ARG A 290 -14.11 -14.26 -14.25
N GLY A 291 -14.10 -13.26 -15.13
CA GLY A 291 -13.73 -11.87 -14.77
C GLY A 291 -14.50 -11.25 -13.58
N ARG A 292 -15.47 -11.96 -13.01
CA ARG A 292 -16.26 -11.59 -11.82
C ARG A 292 -15.51 -11.72 -10.49
N ASP A 293 -14.43 -12.52 -10.43
CA ASP A 293 -13.70 -12.77 -9.18
C ASP A 293 -12.63 -11.70 -8.89
N TRP A 294 -12.41 -10.82 -9.85
CA TRP A 294 -11.49 -9.70 -9.69
C TRP A 294 -12.16 -8.52 -9.00
N ALA A 295 -11.43 -7.88 -8.10
CA ALA A 295 -11.88 -6.59 -7.60
C ALA A 295 -12.03 -5.60 -8.75
N PRO A 296 -13.12 -4.82 -8.78
CA PRO A 296 -13.25 -3.70 -9.70
C PRO A 296 -12.10 -2.71 -9.53
N VAL A 297 -11.72 -2.03 -10.61
CA VAL A 297 -10.77 -0.93 -10.57
C VAL A 297 -11.52 0.36 -10.23
N ILE A 298 -10.95 1.18 -9.36
CA ILE A 298 -11.46 2.52 -9.05
C ILE A 298 -10.88 3.49 -10.07
N GLU A 299 -11.74 4.24 -10.73
CA GLU A 299 -11.36 5.29 -11.68
C GLU A 299 -12.17 6.56 -11.46
N TYR A 300 -11.60 7.70 -11.82
CA TYR A 300 -12.29 8.97 -11.82
C TYR A 300 -13.01 9.17 -13.15
N GLY A 301 -14.31 9.39 -13.12
CA GLY A 301 -15.16 9.64 -14.30
C GLY A 301 -15.85 11.00 -14.20
N GLU A 302 -16.78 11.27 -15.10
CA GLU A 302 -17.52 12.55 -15.17
C GLU A 302 -18.24 12.92 -13.85
N ASN A 303 -18.74 11.92 -13.14
CA ASN A 303 -19.49 12.09 -11.88
C ASN A 303 -18.65 11.73 -10.62
N GLY A 304 -17.31 11.71 -10.71
CA GLY A 304 -16.44 11.39 -9.61
C GLY A 304 -15.92 9.94 -9.61
N TRP A 305 -15.50 9.45 -8.43
CA TRP A 305 -14.95 8.11 -8.28
C TRP A 305 -16.00 7.02 -8.45
N ARG A 306 -15.67 5.97 -9.21
CA ARG A 306 -16.56 4.82 -9.47
C ARG A 306 -15.78 3.52 -9.59
N LEU A 307 -16.48 2.40 -9.34
CA LEU A 307 -15.97 1.04 -9.54
C LEU A 307 -16.19 0.62 -11.00
N ARG A 308 -15.11 0.34 -11.74
CA ARG A 308 -15.15 -0.23 -13.10
C ARG A 308 -14.87 -1.73 -13.03
N ARG A 309 -15.82 -2.53 -13.44
CA ARG A 309 -15.73 -4.00 -13.54
C ARG A 309 -14.83 -4.48 -14.68
#